data_58471bf83990221140915611afce4252
#
_entry.id   58471bf83990221140915611afce4252
#
_cell.length_a   1.000
_cell.length_b   1.000
_cell.length_c   1.000
_cell.angle_alpha   90.00
_cell.angle_beta   90.00
_cell.angle_gamma   90.00
#
_symmetry.space_group_name_H-M   'P 1'
#
loop_
_entity.id
_entity.type
_entity.pdbx_description
1 polymer ?
#
loop_
_entity_poly.entity_id
_entity_poly.type
_entity_poly.pdbx_seq_one_letter_code
_entity_poly.pdbx_strand_id
1 'polypeptide(L)'
;MEFYTNVARYGNMLLYRGYKNGRKVQEKIKYKPTLFVNTPKATEWKSLTGVPVAPVQMESMRDAKEWIASNKQTAGRLIFGNDKHIHSFINDQFPGIIEWDRAKINVTSFDIEVASDEGFPLPEEANYPVISIAMRNNIDNIYYVWGLGDYDVSRKLTKGEVVYKKCGSEAELLSLFIHHWSLPKHSPDIITGWNVRFFDIPYLVNRTLKILGEDMVKRYSPWGLVDRYDVKIMNRTQCTYDLKGIDTVDYLELFKKFGYSYGNQESYALGHIANVVLGETKLSYEEHGSLHTLYKFDHQKFIDYNIKDVELVERLEDKMGLITLCLTMAYQGGVNYGDTFGVTSIWECIIYR
;
A
#
# COMPACT_ATOMS: atom_id res chain seq x y z
N MET A 1 -16.35 17.94 0.65
CA MET A 1 -15.47 16.95 1.30
C MET A 1 -14.12 16.97 0.64
N GLU A 2 -13.09 17.12 1.44
CA GLU A 2 -11.68 17.08 1.02
C GLU A 2 -10.92 16.13 1.96
N PHE A 3 -10.13 15.21 1.41
CA PHE A 3 -9.29 14.29 2.15
C PHE A 3 -8.13 13.79 1.30
N TYR A 4 -7.01 13.45 1.94
CA TYR A 4 -5.85 12.86 1.28
C TYR A 4 -6.00 11.34 1.13
N THR A 5 -5.34 10.76 0.13
CA THR A 5 -5.15 9.31 0.03
C THR A 5 -3.69 8.90 0.21
N ASN A 6 -2.76 9.81 -0.09
CA ASN A 6 -1.34 9.61 0.20
C ASN A 6 -0.61 10.96 0.17
N VAL A 7 0.34 11.14 1.07
CA VAL A 7 1.29 12.25 1.06
C VAL A 7 2.70 11.68 1.15
N ALA A 8 3.50 11.90 0.13
CA ALA A 8 4.88 11.43 0.08
C ALA A 8 5.86 12.59 -0.04
N ARG A 9 7.11 12.41 0.39
CA ARG A 9 8.15 13.41 0.23
C ARG A 9 9.02 13.09 -0.99
N TYR A 10 9.29 14.11 -1.80
CA TYR A 10 10.24 14.05 -2.90
C TYR A 10 11.14 15.29 -2.90
N GLY A 11 12.34 15.12 -2.43
CA GLY A 11 13.28 16.23 -2.22
C GLY A 11 12.72 17.29 -1.27
N ASN A 12 12.51 18.51 -1.80
CA ASN A 12 11.95 19.65 -1.06
C ASN A 12 10.46 19.91 -1.38
N MET A 13 9.80 18.92 -1.97
CA MET A 13 8.37 18.97 -2.31
C MET A 13 7.63 17.85 -1.59
N LEU A 14 6.34 18.07 -1.36
CA LEU A 14 5.39 17.02 -1.01
C LEU A 14 4.58 16.62 -2.24
N LEU A 15 4.37 15.33 -2.41
CA LEU A 15 3.55 14.72 -3.44
C LEU A 15 2.21 14.38 -2.78
N TYR A 16 1.19 15.16 -3.09
CA TYR A 16 -0.15 15.01 -2.51
C TYR A 16 -1.08 14.30 -3.48
N ARG A 17 -1.74 13.26 -3.01
CA ARG A 17 -2.90 12.65 -3.66
C ARG A 17 -4.08 12.67 -2.71
N GLY A 18 -5.27 12.87 -3.26
CA GLY A 18 -6.48 12.94 -2.46
C GLY A 18 -7.69 13.32 -3.28
N TYR A 19 -8.72 13.79 -2.59
CA TYR A 19 -9.96 14.25 -3.18
C TYR A 19 -10.26 15.68 -2.76
N LYS A 20 -10.60 16.54 -3.72
CA LYS A 20 -11.08 17.91 -3.51
C LYS A 20 -12.40 18.09 -4.27
N ASN A 21 -13.45 18.51 -3.58
CA ASN A 21 -14.78 18.71 -4.17
C ASN A 21 -15.27 17.47 -4.96
N GLY A 22 -15.01 16.28 -4.43
CA GLY A 22 -15.42 15.01 -5.02
C GLY A 22 -14.57 14.52 -6.21
N ARG A 23 -13.53 15.26 -6.61
CA ARG A 23 -12.63 14.89 -7.71
C ARG A 23 -11.27 14.46 -7.17
N LYS A 24 -10.70 13.40 -7.74
CA LYS A 24 -9.35 12.94 -7.45
C LYS A 24 -8.35 13.99 -7.93
N VAL A 25 -7.41 14.35 -7.07
CA VAL A 25 -6.35 15.33 -7.34
C VAL A 25 -4.98 14.75 -7.07
N GLN A 26 -3.98 15.28 -7.80
CA GLN A 26 -2.58 14.91 -7.66
C GLN A 26 -1.74 16.19 -7.83
N GLU A 27 -1.08 16.63 -6.76
CA GLU A 27 -0.43 17.94 -6.70
C GLU A 27 0.97 17.85 -6.08
N LYS A 28 1.93 18.63 -6.61
CA LYS A 28 3.24 18.85 -6.00
C LYS A 28 3.19 20.13 -5.18
N ILE A 29 3.42 20.03 -3.88
CA ILE A 29 3.24 21.12 -2.92
C ILE A 29 4.60 21.55 -2.36
N LYS A 30 4.90 22.85 -2.42
CA LYS A 30 5.99 23.46 -1.66
C LYS A 30 5.49 23.71 -0.25
N TYR A 31 5.94 22.91 0.70
CA TYR A 31 5.53 23.03 2.09
C TYR A 31 6.51 23.91 2.85
N LYS A 32 5.97 24.84 3.65
CA LYS A 32 6.68 25.75 4.55
C LYS A 32 6.39 25.35 5.99
N PRO A 33 7.22 24.49 6.62
CA PRO A 33 6.94 24.01 7.97
C PRO A 33 7.08 25.12 9.00
N THR A 34 6.24 25.08 10.05
CA THR A 34 6.35 25.92 11.22
C THR A 34 7.02 25.14 12.34
N LEU A 35 8.09 25.68 12.90
CA LEU A 35 8.73 25.21 14.12
C LEU A 35 8.39 26.16 15.27
N PHE A 36 8.56 25.70 16.49
CA PHE A 36 8.34 26.51 17.67
C PHE A 36 9.62 26.60 18.50
N VAL A 37 9.90 27.76 19.07
CA VAL A 37 11.05 27.97 19.94
C VAL A 37 10.59 28.56 21.27
N ASN A 38 11.30 28.19 22.33
CA ASN A 38 11.05 28.82 23.63
C ASN A 38 11.30 30.33 23.58
N THR A 39 10.45 31.07 24.28
CA THR A 39 10.54 32.52 24.37
C THR A 39 10.30 32.98 25.83
N PRO A 40 11.00 34.04 26.29
CA PRO A 40 10.72 34.59 27.64
C PRO A 40 9.41 35.41 27.67
N LYS A 41 8.84 35.73 26.50
CA LYS A 41 7.58 36.48 26.41
C LYS A 41 6.39 35.55 26.52
N ALA A 42 5.34 35.99 27.23
CA ALA A 42 4.07 35.28 27.22
C ALA A 42 3.48 35.25 25.80
N THR A 43 3.06 34.08 25.36
CA THR A 43 2.44 33.84 24.05
C THR A 43 1.18 32.98 24.23
N GLU A 44 0.35 32.92 23.21
CA GLU A 44 -0.77 31.99 23.16
C GLU A 44 -0.33 30.52 23.09
N TRP A 45 0.90 30.27 22.62
CA TRP A 45 1.46 28.94 22.41
C TRP A 45 2.31 28.48 23.61
N LYS A 46 2.12 27.24 24.02
CA LYS A 46 2.90 26.60 25.08
C LYS A 46 3.35 25.21 24.64
N SER A 47 4.54 24.82 25.05
CA SER A 47 4.96 23.41 24.95
C SER A 47 4.11 22.52 25.84
N LEU A 48 4.23 21.21 25.68
CA LEU A 48 3.55 20.22 26.55
C LEU A 48 3.94 20.37 28.03
N THR A 49 5.11 20.94 28.33
CA THR A 49 5.59 21.21 29.66
C THR A 49 5.23 22.61 30.17
N GLY A 50 4.42 23.37 29.40
CA GLY A 50 3.96 24.70 29.77
C GLY A 50 4.94 25.84 29.45
N VAL A 51 6.09 25.57 28.83
CA VAL A 51 7.04 26.62 28.43
C VAL A 51 6.45 27.46 27.32
N PRO A 52 6.43 28.82 27.44
CA PRO A 52 6.00 29.68 26.35
C PRO A 52 6.86 29.48 25.10
N VAL A 53 6.20 29.33 23.93
CA VAL A 53 6.88 29.15 22.64
C VAL A 53 6.35 30.11 21.60
N ALA A 54 7.19 30.48 20.64
CA ALA A 54 6.81 31.32 19.50
C ALA A 54 7.00 30.55 18.20
N PRO A 55 6.07 30.67 17.23
CA PRO A 55 6.20 30.05 15.92
C PRO A 55 7.30 30.70 15.09
N VAL A 56 8.05 29.88 14.36
CA VAL A 56 9.05 30.30 13.37
C VAL A 56 8.76 29.55 12.06
N GLN A 57 8.21 30.25 11.08
CA GLN A 57 7.93 29.68 9.78
C GLN A 57 9.19 29.58 8.95
N MET A 58 9.44 28.43 8.38
CA MET A 58 10.56 28.15 7.48
C MET A 58 10.14 28.32 6.03
N GLU A 59 11.08 28.71 5.16
CA GLU A 59 10.80 28.87 3.73
C GLU A 59 10.66 27.53 3.00
N SER A 60 11.28 26.49 3.54
CA SER A 60 11.20 25.13 2.99
C SER A 60 11.53 24.05 4.03
N MET A 61 11.24 22.80 3.69
CA MET A 61 11.62 21.63 4.51
C MET A 61 13.14 21.48 4.65
N ARG A 62 13.92 21.90 3.65
CA ARG A 62 15.39 21.93 3.72
C ARG A 62 15.85 22.96 4.73
N ASP A 63 15.32 24.20 4.65
CA ASP A 63 15.69 25.26 5.55
C ASP A 63 15.33 24.90 7.00
N ALA A 64 14.20 24.25 7.21
CA ALA A 64 13.82 23.74 8.53
C ALA A 64 14.87 22.77 9.09
N LYS A 65 15.31 21.80 8.27
CA LYS A 65 16.34 20.83 8.67
C LYS A 65 17.69 21.50 8.99
N GLU A 66 18.13 22.42 8.13
CA GLU A 66 19.38 23.15 8.31
C GLU A 66 19.31 24.05 9.54
N TRP A 67 18.16 24.72 9.72
CA TRP A 67 17.93 25.58 10.88
C TRP A 67 17.91 24.81 12.19
N ILE A 68 17.26 23.63 12.25
CA ILE A 68 17.29 22.73 13.42
C ILE A 68 18.74 22.32 13.72
N ALA A 69 19.49 21.87 12.70
CA ALA A 69 20.87 21.44 12.88
C ALA A 69 21.78 22.55 13.45
N SER A 70 21.63 23.78 12.94
CA SER A 70 22.40 24.93 13.37
C SER A 70 22.06 25.45 14.76
N ASN A 71 20.80 25.24 15.21
CA ASN A 71 20.31 25.82 16.47
C ASN A 71 20.19 24.80 17.62
N LYS A 72 20.25 23.48 17.32
CA LYS A 72 20.10 22.41 18.32
C LYS A 72 21.12 22.49 19.46
N GLN A 73 22.31 23.00 19.21
CA GLN A 73 23.40 23.14 20.20
C GLN A 73 23.46 24.52 20.88
N THR A 74 22.57 25.45 20.52
CA THR A 74 22.55 26.79 21.13
C THR A 74 22.05 26.70 22.57
N ALA A 75 22.87 27.12 23.53
CA ALA A 75 22.54 27.07 24.95
C ALA A 75 21.21 27.79 25.26
N GLY A 76 20.34 27.13 26.00
CA GLY A 76 19.03 27.66 26.40
C GLY A 76 17.97 27.72 25.31
N ARG A 77 18.27 27.34 24.07
CA ARG A 77 17.30 27.26 22.98
C ARG A 77 16.67 25.87 22.94
N LEU A 78 15.35 25.80 23.07
CA LEU A 78 14.56 24.60 22.91
C LEU A 78 13.76 24.74 21.62
N ILE A 79 13.83 23.72 20.79
CA ILE A 79 13.12 23.65 19.50
C ILE A 79 12.02 22.60 19.65
N PHE A 80 10.79 23.01 19.34
CA PHE A 80 9.61 22.17 19.39
C PHE A 80 8.97 22.12 18.01
N GLY A 81 8.11 21.15 17.80
CA GLY A 81 7.40 20.87 16.55
C GLY A 81 7.79 19.53 15.98
N ASN A 82 7.05 19.09 14.98
CA ASN A 82 7.27 17.82 14.34
C ASN A 82 8.22 17.99 13.15
N ASP A 83 9.34 17.29 13.12
CA ASP A 83 10.29 17.24 12.01
C ASP A 83 9.87 16.25 10.89
N LYS A 84 8.83 15.47 11.14
CA LYS A 84 8.18 14.62 10.15
C LYS A 84 7.24 15.46 9.28
N HIS A 85 7.79 16.14 8.31
CA HIS A 85 7.09 17.14 7.49
C HIS A 85 5.83 16.64 6.78
N ILE A 86 5.70 15.33 6.50
CA ILE A 86 4.47 14.73 5.96
C ILE A 86 3.34 14.89 6.98
N HIS A 87 3.56 14.49 8.22
CA HIS A 87 2.56 14.57 9.28
C HIS A 87 2.22 16.01 9.64
N SER A 88 3.24 16.89 9.73
CA SER A 88 3.02 18.33 9.94
C SER A 88 2.14 18.93 8.86
N PHE A 89 2.42 18.62 7.59
CA PHE A 89 1.60 19.08 6.47
C PHE A 89 0.15 18.57 6.56
N ILE A 90 -0.05 17.28 6.86
CA ILE A 90 -1.40 16.71 7.00
C ILE A 90 -2.17 17.44 8.11
N ASN A 91 -1.53 17.69 9.24
CA ASN A 91 -2.16 18.39 10.37
C ASN A 91 -2.46 19.86 10.03
N ASP A 92 -1.56 20.57 9.34
CA ASP A 92 -1.77 21.96 8.91
C ASP A 92 -2.89 22.07 7.87
N GLN A 93 -2.96 21.11 6.93
CA GLN A 93 -3.98 21.07 5.89
C GLN A 93 -5.35 20.66 6.41
N PHE A 94 -5.36 19.78 7.42
CA PHE A 94 -6.57 19.21 8.00
C PHE A 94 -6.56 19.38 9.54
N PRO A 95 -6.77 20.60 10.07
CA PRO A 95 -6.62 20.89 11.51
C PRO A 95 -7.75 20.31 12.39
N GLY A 96 -8.78 19.77 11.78
CA GLY A 96 -9.94 19.20 12.48
C GLY A 96 -10.15 17.71 12.15
N ILE A 97 -11.38 17.25 12.36
CA ILE A 97 -11.80 15.91 11.95
C ILE A 97 -11.76 15.84 10.42
N ILE A 98 -11.08 14.84 9.89
CA ILE A 98 -10.99 14.59 8.45
C ILE A 98 -12.20 13.76 8.05
N GLU A 99 -13.14 14.37 7.32
CA GLU A 99 -14.25 13.63 6.71
C GLU A 99 -13.76 12.96 5.43
N TRP A 100 -13.99 11.67 5.31
CA TRP A 100 -13.56 10.85 4.18
C TRP A 100 -14.66 9.92 3.70
N ASP A 101 -14.53 9.45 2.47
CA ASP A 101 -15.51 8.59 1.82
C ASP A 101 -14.84 7.30 1.34
N ARG A 102 -15.14 6.19 2.04
CA ARG A 102 -14.60 4.86 1.74
C ARG A 102 -14.84 4.44 0.28
N ALA A 103 -15.98 4.79 -0.27
CA ALA A 103 -16.36 4.41 -1.63
C ALA A 103 -15.49 5.08 -2.72
N LYS A 104 -14.83 6.20 -2.39
CA LYS A 104 -13.95 6.90 -3.33
C LYS A 104 -12.51 6.39 -3.29
N ILE A 105 -12.07 5.85 -2.15
CA ILE A 105 -10.72 5.32 -2.00
C ILE A 105 -10.60 4.02 -2.79
N ASN A 106 -9.78 4.03 -3.84
CA ASN A 106 -9.53 2.84 -4.65
C ASN A 106 -8.61 1.87 -3.90
N VAL A 107 -9.22 0.83 -3.35
CA VAL A 107 -8.51 -0.30 -2.75
C VAL A 107 -8.46 -1.43 -3.76
N THR A 108 -7.27 -1.76 -4.19
CA THR A 108 -7.01 -2.79 -5.19
C THR A 108 -6.37 -4.00 -4.51
N SER A 109 -7.07 -5.13 -4.55
CA SER A 109 -6.54 -6.44 -4.20
C SER A 109 -6.03 -7.14 -5.44
N PHE A 110 -4.85 -7.76 -5.36
CA PHE A 110 -4.32 -8.55 -6.45
C PHE A 110 -3.45 -9.70 -5.94
N ASP A 111 -3.24 -10.67 -6.83
CA ASP A 111 -2.41 -11.85 -6.61
C ASP A 111 -1.76 -12.27 -7.93
N ILE A 112 -0.54 -12.81 -7.87
CA ILE A 112 0.20 -13.27 -9.06
C ILE A 112 0.53 -14.75 -8.95
N GLU A 113 0.52 -15.41 -10.11
CA GLU A 113 0.99 -16.78 -10.24
C GLU A 113 2.24 -16.84 -11.13
N VAL A 114 3.23 -17.58 -10.66
CA VAL A 114 4.55 -17.69 -11.27
C VAL A 114 4.82 -19.13 -11.68
N ALA A 115 5.34 -19.34 -12.88
CA ALA A 115 5.71 -20.66 -13.38
C ALA A 115 7.03 -21.13 -12.74
N SER A 116 6.95 -21.61 -11.50
CA SER A 116 8.10 -22.20 -10.82
C SER A 116 8.07 -23.73 -10.97
N ASP A 117 9.07 -24.27 -11.66
CA ASP A 117 9.22 -25.73 -11.81
C ASP A 117 9.90 -26.37 -10.59
N GLU A 118 10.76 -25.64 -9.89
CA GLU A 118 11.52 -26.09 -8.74
C GLU A 118 11.61 -25.03 -7.65
N GLY A 119 11.15 -25.37 -6.46
CA GLY A 119 11.27 -24.55 -5.26
C GLY A 119 10.37 -23.31 -5.23
N PHE A 120 10.57 -22.48 -4.22
CA PHE A 120 9.83 -21.21 -4.05
C PHE A 120 10.52 -20.10 -4.83
N PRO A 121 9.80 -19.38 -5.72
CA PRO A 121 10.39 -18.30 -6.51
C PRO A 121 10.79 -17.12 -5.63
N LEU A 122 12.07 -16.73 -5.70
CA LEU A 122 12.59 -15.59 -4.94
C LEU A 122 12.24 -14.28 -5.62
N PRO A 123 11.55 -13.34 -4.92
CA PRO A 123 11.15 -12.07 -5.50
C PRO A 123 12.32 -11.20 -5.95
N GLU A 124 13.45 -11.24 -5.22
CA GLU A 124 14.66 -10.50 -5.56
C GLU A 124 15.29 -10.96 -6.88
N GLU A 125 15.18 -12.25 -7.16
CA GLU A 125 15.70 -12.83 -8.40
C GLU A 125 14.69 -12.74 -9.54
N ALA A 126 13.40 -12.93 -9.27
CA ALA A 126 12.30 -12.94 -10.24
C ALA A 126 12.65 -13.71 -11.54
N ASN A 127 13.15 -14.95 -11.40
CA ASN A 127 13.71 -15.71 -12.51
C ASN A 127 12.66 -16.40 -13.37
N TYR A 128 11.51 -16.73 -12.79
CA TYR A 128 10.44 -17.44 -13.48
C TYR A 128 9.41 -16.46 -14.06
N PRO A 129 8.75 -16.81 -15.19
CA PRO A 129 7.75 -15.96 -15.79
C PRO A 129 6.48 -15.85 -14.92
N VAL A 130 5.89 -14.65 -14.91
CA VAL A 130 4.54 -14.43 -14.41
C VAL A 130 3.56 -14.96 -15.44
N ILE A 131 2.70 -15.89 -15.05
CA ILE A 131 1.78 -16.61 -15.95
C ILE A 131 0.32 -16.23 -15.76
N SER A 132 -0.03 -15.66 -14.59
CA SER A 132 -1.33 -15.06 -14.34
C SER A 132 -1.22 -13.90 -13.35
N ILE A 133 -2.05 -12.89 -13.53
CA ILE A 133 -2.31 -11.82 -12.57
C ILE A 133 -3.82 -11.68 -12.45
N ALA A 134 -4.35 -11.81 -11.25
CA ALA A 134 -5.74 -11.50 -10.94
C ALA A 134 -5.79 -10.23 -10.08
N MET A 135 -6.65 -9.28 -10.43
CA MET A 135 -6.81 -8.01 -9.73
C MET A 135 -8.29 -7.66 -9.61
N ARG A 136 -8.70 -7.09 -8.48
CA ARG A 136 -10.01 -6.48 -8.29
C ARG A 136 -9.89 -5.20 -7.46
N ASN A 137 -10.71 -4.22 -7.76
CA ASN A 137 -10.85 -3.02 -6.94
C ASN A 137 -12.31 -2.81 -6.49
N ASN A 138 -12.51 -2.01 -5.46
CA ASN A 138 -13.84 -1.71 -4.91
C ASN A 138 -14.61 -0.65 -5.70
N ILE A 139 -14.07 -0.09 -6.78
CA ILE A 139 -14.71 0.97 -7.55
C ILE A 139 -15.72 0.39 -8.55
N ASP A 140 -15.35 -0.70 -9.24
CA ASP A 140 -16.22 -1.37 -10.20
C ASP A 140 -16.53 -2.83 -9.85
N ASN A 141 -15.83 -3.39 -8.89
CA ASN A 141 -16.05 -4.75 -8.37
C ASN A 141 -15.88 -5.87 -9.43
N ILE A 142 -15.05 -5.63 -10.45
CA ILE A 142 -14.74 -6.57 -11.53
C ILE A 142 -13.41 -7.25 -11.25
N TYR A 143 -13.32 -8.57 -11.45
CA TYR A 143 -12.07 -9.29 -11.50
C TYR A 143 -11.45 -9.13 -12.88
N TYR A 144 -10.36 -8.40 -12.97
CA TYR A 144 -9.53 -8.30 -14.17
C TYR A 144 -8.42 -9.32 -14.07
N VAL A 145 -8.34 -10.18 -15.07
CA VAL A 145 -7.38 -11.29 -15.07
C VAL A 145 -6.62 -11.33 -16.38
N TRP A 146 -5.32 -11.40 -16.30
CA TRP A 146 -4.40 -11.60 -17.43
C TRP A 146 -3.73 -12.96 -17.28
N GLY A 147 -3.72 -13.77 -18.34
CA GLY A 147 -3.12 -15.10 -18.29
C GLY A 147 -2.59 -15.55 -19.63
N LEU A 148 -1.71 -16.55 -19.63
CA LEU A 148 -1.04 -17.06 -20.84
C LEU A 148 -1.77 -18.20 -21.54
N GLY A 149 -2.90 -18.68 -21.01
CA GLY A 149 -3.67 -19.79 -21.57
C GLY A 149 -5.12 -19.42 -21.85
N ASP A 150 -5.90 -20.42 -22.24
CA ASP A 150 -7.32 -20.24 -22.47
C ASP A 150 -8.12 -20.34 -21.16
N TYR A 151 -9.09 -19.46 -21.02
CA TYR A 151 -10.03 -19.45 -19.91
C TYR A 151 -11.44 -19.12 -20.41
N ASP A 152 -12.37 -19.99 -20.10
CA ASP A 152 -13.78 -19.79 -20.43
C ASP A 152 -14.51 -19.12 -19.27
N VAL A 153 -14.79 -17.84 -19.42
CA VAL A 153 -15.49 -17.03 -18.39
C VAL A 153 -16.87 -17.59 -18.05
N SER A 154 -17.52 -18.31 -18.98
CA SER A 154 -18.85 -18.92 -18.72
C SER A 154 -18.77 -20.07 -17.71
N ARG A 155 -17.60 -20.65 -17.50
CA ARG A 155 -17.31 -21.74 -16.58
C ARG A 155 -16.63 -21.31 -15.28
N LYS A 156 -16.49 -20.01 -15.05
CA LYS A 156 -15.85 -19.47 -13.85
C LYS A 156 -16.53 -19.94 -12.57
N LEU A 157 -15.74 -20.17 -11.52
CA LEU A 157 -16.25 -20.61 -10.21
C LEU A 157 -16.73 -19.45 -9.33
N THR A 158 -16.13 -18.26 -9.46
CA THR A 158 -16.55 -17.07 -8.73
C THR A 158 -17.91 -16.55 -9.20
N LYS A 159 -18.70 -16.00 -8.27
CA LYS A 159 -19.97 -15.31 -8.59
C LYS A 159 -19.74 -13.90 -9.11
N GLY A 160 -18.56 -13.32 -8.93
CA GLY A 160 -18.20 -11.99 -9.39
C GLY A 160 -18.12 -11.89 -10.91
N GLU A 161 -18.17 -10.69 -11.45
CA GLU A 161 -17.89 -10.44 -12.85
C GLU A 161 -16.40 -10.61 -13.13
N VAL A 162 -16.04 -11.29 -14.22
CA VAL A 162 -14.66 -11.56 -14.61
C VAL A 162 -14.43 -11.04 -16.03
N VAL A 163 -13.40 -10.25 -16.19
CA VAL A 163 -12.86 -9.83 -17.50
C VAL A 163 -11.50 -10.50 -17.67
N TYR A 164 -11.46 -11.55 -18.48
CA TYR A 164 -10.24 -12.28 -18.78
C TYR A 164 -9.58 -11.79 -20.05
N LYS A 165 -8.28 -11.57 -19.98
CA LYS A 165 -7.44 -11.22 -21.13
C LYS A 165 -6.39 -12.29 -21.34
N LYS A 166 -6.57 -13.12 -22.38
CA LYS A 166 -5.53 -14.03 -22.86
C LYS A 166 -4.40 -13.22 -23.49
N CYS A 167 -3.17 -13.50 -23.08
CA CYS A 167 -1.95 -12.88 -23.56
C CYS A 167 -1.10 -13.91 -24.32
N GLY A 168 -0.47 -13.50 -25.40
CA GLY A 168 0.38 -14.36 -26.22
C GLY A 168 1.80 -14.53 -25.65
N SER A 169 2.20 -13.69 -24.68
CA SER A 169 3.49 -13.73 -24.01
C SER A 169 3.45 -13.03 -22.66
N GLU A 170 4.42 -13.33 -21.79
CA GLU A 170 4.59 -12.63 -20.52
C GLU A 170 4.80 -11.12 -20.71
N ALA A 171 5.55 -10.71 -21.72
CA ALA A 171 5.77 -9.29 -22.00
C ALA A 171 4.45 -8.57 -22.34
N GLU A 172 3.56 -9.20 -23.09
CA GLU A 172 2.21 -8.69 -23.34
C GLU A 172 1.38 -8.65 -22.04
N LEU A 173 1.42 -9.71 -21.23
CA LEU A 173 0.70 -9.80 -19.96
C LEU A 173 1.08 -8.65 -19.04
N LEU A 174 2.37 -8.47 -18.77
CA LEU A 174 2.89 -7.39 -17.93
C LEU A 174 2.56 -6.01 -18.50
N SER A 175 2.68 -5.83 -19.82
CA SER A 175 2.39 -4.54 -20.48
C SER A 175 0.92 -4.15 -20.34
N LEU A 176 0.00 -5.09 -20.57
CA LEU A 176 -1.44 -4.87 -20.46
C LEU A 176 -1.89 -4.65 -19.03
N PHE A 177 -1.33 -5.42 -18.08
CA PHE A 177 -1.59 -5.21 -16.66
C PHE A 177 -1.14 -3.82 -16.23
N ILE A 178 0.10 -3.41 -16.51
CA ILE A 178 0.65 -2.10 -16.15
C ILE A 178 -0.14 -0.96 -16.83
N HIS A 179 -0.56 -1.17 -18.10
CA HIS A 179 -1.42 -0.21 -18.76
C HIS A 179 -2.73 -0.02 -17.99
N HIS A 180 -3.43 -1.11 -17.66
CA HIS A 180 -4.67 -1.07 -16.87
C HIS A 180 -4.46 -0.41 -15.50
N TRP A 181 -3.43 -0.84 -14.76
CA TRP A 181 -3.05 -0.30 -13.48
C TRP A 181 -2.84 1.22 -13.49
N SER A 182 -2.19 1.75 -14.54
CA SER A 182 -1.85 3.16 -14.67
C SER A 182 -2.99 4.05 -15.17
N LEU A 183 -4.14 3.49 -15.58
CA LEU A 183 -5.31 4.27 -15.96
C LEU A 183 -5.87 5.05 -14.75
N PRO A 184 -6.25 6.33 -14.90
CA PRO A 184 -6.74 7.13 -13.78
C PRO A 184 -7.90 6.50 -13.00
N LYS A 185 -8.80 5.78 -13.69
CA LYS A 185 -9.94 5.07 -13.09
C LYS A 185 -9.47 3.90 -12.20
N HIS A 186 -8.43 3.18 -12.61
CA HIS A 186 -7.97 1.94 -11.98
C HIS A 186 -6.73 2.14 -11.10
N SER A 187 -6.03 3.29 -11.22
CA SER A 187 -4.86 3.60 -10.41
C SER A 187 -5.17 3.52 -8.91
N PRO A 188 -4.55 2.58 -8.16
CA PRO A 188 -4.85 2.38 -6.76
C PRO A 188 -4.54 3.59 -5.89
N ASP A 189 -5.28 3.75 -4.80
CA ASP A 189 -4.88 4.54 -3.64
C ASP A 189 -4.25 3.63 -2.59
N ILE A 190 -4.76 2.39 -2.51
CA ILE A 190 -4.26 1.34 -1.63
C ILE A 190 -4.10 0.05 -2.43
N ILE A 191 -2.98 -0.61 -2.21
CA ILE A 191 -2.71 -1.97 -2.63
C ILE A 191 -2.88 -2.90 -1.44
N THR A 192 -3.61 -3.99 -1.63
CA THR A 192 -3.76 -5.06 -0.66
C THR A 192 -3.67 -6.43 -1.33
N GLY A 193 -3.63 -7.47 -0.53
CA GLY A 193 -3.54 -8.87 -0.92
C GLY A 193 -2.85 -9.66 0.19
N TRP A 194 -2.56 -10.93 -0.03
CA TRP A 194 -1.96 -11.77 0.98
C TRP A 194 -0.44 -11.90 0.80
N ASN A 195 0.34 -11.21 1.61
CA ASN A 195 1.80 -11.12 1.54
C ASN A 195 2.31 -10.35 0.30
N VAL A 196 1.49 -9.49 -0.27
CA VAL A 196 1.82 -8.73 -1.48
C VAL A 196 3.04 -7.82 -1.31
N ARG A 197 3.27 -7.33 -0.10
CA ARG A 197 4.38 -6.44 0.21
C ARG A 197 5.75 -7.10 0.02
N PHE A 198 5.86 -8.38 0.36
CA PHE A 198 7.13 -9.11 0.35
C PHE A 198 7.23 -10.15 -0.76
N PHE A 199 6.15 -10.40 -1.51
CA PHE A 199 6.17 -11.32 -2.63
C PHE A 199 5.71 -10.67 -3.94
N ASP A 200 4.44 -10.35 -4.09
CA ASP A 200 3.87 -9.96 -5.38
C ASP A 200 4.44 -8.66 -5.92
N ILE A 201 4.50 -7.61 -5.09
CA ILE A 201 5.05 -6.30 -5.49
C ILE A 201 6.52 -6.42 -5.88
N PRO A 202 7.43 -6.96 -5.04
CA PRO A 202 8.83 -7.12 -5.42
C PRO A 202 9.01 -7.99 -6.66
N TYR A 203 8.24 -9.09 -6.76
CA TYR A 203 8.32 -9.97 -7.92
C TYR A 203 7.94 -9.25 -9.21
N LEU A 204 6.76 -8.58 -9.23
CA LEU A 204 6.30 -7.82 -10.39
C LEU A 204 7.26 -6.72 -10.80
N VAL A 205 7.76 -5.93 -9.84
CA VAL A 205 8.70 -4.84 -10.13
C VAL A 205 9.99 -5.37 -10.73
N ASN A 206 10.62 -6.39 -10.09
CA ASN A 206 11.86 -6.99 -10.56
C ASN A 206 11.66 -7.71 -11.90
N ARG A 207 10.55 -8.42 -12.08
CA ARG A 207 10.25 -9.10 -13.35
C ARG A 207 9.99 -8.12 -14.49
N THR A 208 9.20 -7.07 -14.21
CA THR A 208 8.97 -5.99 -15.18
C THR A 208 10.28 -5.32 -15.59
N LEU A 209 11.18 -5.05 -14.63
CA LEU A 209 12.48 -4.48 -14.93
C LEU A 209 13.28 -5.36 -15.91
N LYS A 210 13.28 -6.67 -15.69
CA LYS A 210 13.97 -7.63 -16.56
C LYS A 210 13.38 -7.74 -17.96
N ILE A 211 12.06 -7.74 -18.09
CA ILE A 211 11.38 -8.03 -19.36
C ILE A 211 11.07 -6.76 -20.16
N LEU A 212 10.67 -5.67 -19.50
CA LEU A 212 10.15 -4.46 -20.14
C LEU A 212 11.00 -3.20 -19.85
N GLY A 213 11.94 -3.29 -18.91
CA GLY A 213 12.82 -2.19 -18.55
C GLY A 213 12.24 -1.16 -17.57
N GLU A 214 13.07 -0.19 -17.23
CA GLU A 214 12.82 0.79 -16.14
C GLU A 214 11.62 1.70 -16.40
N ASP A 215 11.37 2.11 -17.65
CA ASP A 215 10.28 3.02 -17.97
C ASP A 215 8.90 2.40 -17.71
N MET A 216 8.77 1.08 -17.85
CA MET A 216 7.56 0.37 -17.49
C MET A 216 7.42 0.22 -15.97
N VAL A 217 8.53 0.01 -15.25
CA VAL A 217 8.53 -0.01 -13.78
C VAL A 217 8.00 1.30 -13.20
N LYS A 218 8.42 2.44 -13.73
CA LYS A 218 7.94 3.76 -13.28
C LYS A 218 6.42 3.90 -13.32
N ARG A 219 5.73 3.17 -14.19
CA ARG A 219 4.27 3.24 -14.34
C ARG A 219 3.48 2.56 -13.22
N TYR A 220 4.15 1.80 -12.33
CA TYR A 220 3.52 1.31 -11.10
C TYR A 220 3.19 2.44 -10.13
N SER A 221 3.91 3.57 -10.20
CA SER A 221 3.66 4.74 -9.37
C SER A 221 2.96 5.85 -10.17
N PRO A 222 1.93 6.51 -9.64
CA PRO A 222 1.31 7.67 -10.27
C PRO A 222 2.26 8.87 -10.41
N TRP A 223 3.39 8.85 -9.69
CA TRP A 223 4.43 9.86 -9.77
C TRP A 223 5.64 9.43 -10.62
N GLY A 224 5.64 8.20 -11.13
CA GLY A 224 6.79 7.61 -11.82
C GLY A 224 7.98 7.35 -10.90
N LEU A 225 7.74 7.19 -9.60
CA LEU A 225 8.77 7.01 -8.56
C LEU A 225 8.52 5.67 -7.85
N VAL A 226 9.46 4.75 -8.01
CA VAL A 226 9.45 3.41 -7.44
C VAL A 226 10.79 3.20 -6.72
N ASP A 227 10.75 3.24 -5.39
CA ASP A 227 11.96 3.19 -4.57
C ASP A 227 12.09 1.82 -3.89
N ARG A 228 13.20 1.13 -4.15
CA ARG A 228 13.54 -0.11 -3.45
C ARG A 228 14.01 0.21 -2.03
N TYR A 229 13.55 -0.57 -1.05
CA TYR A 229 14.08 -0.55 0.30
C TYR A 229 14.06 -1.94 0.93
N ASP A 230 14.93 -2.15 1.91
CA ASP A 230 15.05 -3.42 2.60
C ASP A 230 14.44 -3.32 4.00
N VAL A 231 13.68 -4.33 4.39
CA VAL A 231 13.08 -4.47 5.71
C VAL A 231 13.70 -5.65 6.43
N LYS A 232 14.18 -5.42 7.66
CA LYS A 232 14.66 -6.51 8.52
C LYS A 232 13.50 -7.07 9.33
N ILE A 233 13.16 -8.33 9.08
CA ILE A 233 12.16 -9.07 9.82
C ILE A 233 12.86 -10.24 10.52
N MET A 234 12.91 -10.20 11.87
CA MET A 234 13.74 -11.11 12.66
C MET A 234 15.19 -11.04 12.18
N ASN A 235 15.80 -12.12 11.69
CA ASN A 235 17.17 -12.16 11.19
C ASN A 235 17.26 -12.21 9.67
N ARG A 236 16.18 -11.91 8.95
CA ARG A 236 16.13 -11.93 7.48
C ARG A 236 15.89 -10.53 6.95
N THR A 237 16.65 -10.18 5.91
CA THR A 237 16.39 -8.96 5.13
C THR A 237 15.49 -9.33 3.96
N GLN A 238 14.39 -8.61 3.81
CA GLN A 238 13.45 -8.77 2.70
C GLN A 238 13.39 -7.47 1.91
N CYS A 239 13.47 -7.59 0.59
CA CYS A 239 13.32 -6.46 -0.32
C CYS A 239 11.84 -6.15 -0.52
N THR A 240 11.51 -4.87 -0.58
CA THR A 240 10.20 -4.38 -0.99
C THR A 240 10.33 -3.06 -1.74
N TYR A 241 9.22 -2.52 -2.23
CA TYR A 241 9.19 -1.29 -3.01
C TYR A 241 8.16 -0.31 -2.48
N ASP A 242 8.54 0.97 -2.43
CA ASP A 242 7.65 2.09 -2.20
C ASP A 242 7.18 2.64 -3.56
N LEU A 243 5.93 2.44 -3.89
CA LEU A 243 5.29 2.95 -5.10
C LEU A 243 4.72 4.34 -4.77
N LYS A 244 5.55 5.40 -4.85
CA LYS A 244 5.16 6.74 -4.39
C LYS A 244 3.75 7.14 -4.84
N GLY A 245 2.93 7.51 -3.87
CA GLY A 245 1.54 7.91 -4.08
C GLY A 245 0.51 6.78 -3.93
N ILE A 246 0.95 5.55 -3.61
CA ILE A 246 0.09 4.40 -3.33
C ILE A 246 0.56 3.78 -2.02
N ASP A 247 -0.35 3.57 -1.08
CA ASP A 247 -0.02 2.86 0.16
C ASP A 247 -0.18 1.35 -0.02
N THR A 248 0.81 0.57 0.42
CA THR A 248 0.69 -0.88 0.53
C THR A 248 0.18 -1.24 1.92
N VAL A 249 -1.05 -1.76 1.96
CA VAL A 249 -1.72 -2.22 3.18
C VAL A 249 -1.94 -3.72 3.05
N ASP A 250 -0.89 -4.48 3.31
CA ASP A 250 -0.85 -5.94 3.19
C ASP A 250 -1.82 -6.61 4.17
N TYR A 251 -2.73 -7.46 3.66
CA TYR A 251 -3.77 -8.05 4.49
C TYR A 251 -3.24 -9.07 5.50
N LEU A 252 -2.15 -9.77 5.19
CA LEU A 252 -1.47 -10.65 6.13
C LEU A 252 -0.88 -9.84 7.31
N GLU A 253 -0.28 -8.67 7.03
CA GLU A 253 0.24 -7.80 8.08
C GLU A 253 -0.90 -7.22 8.92
N LEU A 254 -2.02 -6.79 8.30
CA LEU A 254 -3.23 -6.37 9.01
C LEU A 254 -3.78 -7.47 9.92
N PHE A 255 -3.91 -8.68 9.40
CA PHE A 255 -4.39 -9.82 10.18
C PHE A 255 -3.48 -10.09 11.39
N LYS A 256 -2.17 -10.15 11.19
CA LYS A 256 -1.21 -10.35 12.29
C LYS A 256 -1.29 -9.26 13.36
N LYS A 257 -1.56 -8.02 12.96
CA LYS A 257 -1.60 -6.89 13.89
C LYS A 257 -2.95 -6.72 14.59
N PHE A 258 -4.05 -6.85 13.87
CA PHE A 258 -5.38 -6.49 14.34
C PHE A 258 -6.34 -7.69 14.47
N GLY A 259 -5.95 -8.86 13.98
CA GLY A 259 -6.74 -10.09 14.08
C GLY A 259 -6.64 -10.81 15.43
N TYR A 260 -6.30 -10.09 16.51
CA TYR A 260 -6.04 -10.64 17.85
C TYR A 260 -7.22 -11.44 18.44
N SER A 261 -8.46 -11.18 18.02
CA SER A 261 -9.64 -11.93 18.43
C SER A 261 -9.60 -13.41 18.02
N TYR A 262 -8.79 -13.73 17.00
CA TYR A 262 -8.57 -15.10 16.53
C TYR A 262 -7.37 -15.80 17.20
N GLY A 263 -6.60 -15.07 18.03
CA GLY A 263 -5.41 -15.59 18.71
C GLY A 263 -4.25 -15.89 17.76
N ASN A 264 -3.21 -16.51 18.32
CA ASN A 264 -2.07 -16.98 17.53
C ASN A 264 -2.48 -18.19 16.68
N GLN A 265 -2.06 -18.19 15.42
CA GLN A 265 -2.38 -19.24 14.46
C GLN A 265 -1.20 -20.18 14.24
N GLU A 266 -1.48 -21.45 14.00
CA GLU A 266 -0.46 -22.46 13.67
C GLU A 266 0.18 -22.17 12.30
N SER A 267 -0.62 -21.60 11.39
CA SER A 267 -0.17 -21.17 10.07
C SER A 267 -0.82 -19.83 9.70
N TYR A 268 -0.05 -18.98 9.03
CA TYR A 268 -0.53 -17.72 8.45
C TYR A 268 -0.67 -17.81 6.92
N ALA A 269 -0.75 -19.01 6.36
CA ALA A 269 -1.12 -19.20 4.95
C ALA A 269 -2.57 -18.75 4.71
N LEU A 270 -2.86 -18.13 3.56
CA LEU A 270 -4.19 -17.62 3.22
C LEU A 270 -5.29 -18.69 3.39
N GLY A 271 -5.07 -19.91 2.91
CA GLY A 271 -6.05 -21.00 3.03
C GLY A 271 -6.37 -21.36 4.49
N HIS A 272 -5.36 -21.34 5.38
CA HIS A 272 -5.57 -21.62 6.81
C HIS A 272 -6.39 -20.49 7.45
N ILE A 273 -6.00 -19.24 7.24
CA ILE A 273 -6.71 -18.09 7.81
C ILE A 273 -8.13 -17.95 7.26
N ALA A 274 -8.32 -18.19 5.97
CA ALA A 274 -9.66 -18.21 5.37
C ALA A 274 -10.55 -19.30 6.01
N ASN A 275 -10.00 -20.48 6.28
CA ASN A 275 -10.73 -21.53 6.98
C ASN A 275 -11.09 -21.11 8.42
N VAL A 276 -10.16 -20.56 9.17
CA VAL A 276 -10.39 -20.11 10.55
C VAL A 276 -11.45 -19.00 10.62
N VAL A 277 -11.35 -18.02 9.72
CA VAL A 277 -12.19 -16.83 9.76
C VAL A 277 -13.51 -17.04 9.03
N LEU A 278 -13.50 -17.64 7.84
CA LEU A 278 -14.66 -17.76 6.95
C LEU A 278 -15.29 -19.15 6.96
N GLY A 279 -14.57 -20.18 7.39
CA GLY A 279 -14.95 -21.58 7.20
C GLY A 279 -14.75 -22.05 5.75
N GLU A 280 -13.89 -21.36 4.98
CA GLU A 280 -13.61 -21.64 3.58
C GLU A 280 -12.13 -21.93 3.36
N THR A 281 -11.84 -22.68 2.30
CA THR A 281 -10.47 -23.03 1.91
C THR A 281 -10.18 -22.52 0.50
N LYS A 282 -8.89 -22.48 0.15
CA LYS A 282 -8.45 -22.33 -1.23
C LYS A 282 -8.99 -23.49 -2.09
N LEU A 283 -9.03 -23.29 -3.39
CA LEU A 283 -9.27 -24.39 -4.32
C LEU A 283 -8.15 -25.44 -4.17
N SER A 284 -8.52 -26.72 -4.00
CA SER A 284 -7.53 -27.77 -3.96
C SER A 284 -6.98 -28.07 -5.35
N TYR A 285 -5.68 -28.35 -5.43
CA TYR A 285 -4.98 -28.86 -6.62
C TYR A 285 -4.22 -30.15 -6.34
N GLU A 286 -4.56 -30.82 -5.23
CA GLU A 286 -3.88 -32.06 -4.80
C GLU A 286 -3.91 -33.16 -5.86
N GLU A 287 -4.99 -33.22 -6.65
CA GLU A 287 -5.11 -34.16 -7.76
C GLU A 287 -4.09 -33.93 -8.89
N HIS A 288 -3.51 -32.74 -8.95
CA HIS A 288 -2.45 -32.39 -9.92
C HIS A 288 -1.05 -32.40 -9.30
N GLY A 289 -0.93 -32.62 -7.98
CA GLY A 289 0.34 -32.70 -7.24
C GLY A 289 1.05 -31.36 -7.05
N SER A 290 0.99 -30.42 -8.00
CA SER A 290 1.59 -29.08 -7.89
C SER A 290 0.82 -28.04 -8.70
N LEU A 291 1.00 -26.76 -8.31
CA LEU A 291 0.43 -25.62 -9.05
C LEU A 291 0.96 -25.54 -10.49
N HIS A 292 2.23 -25.88 -10.68
CA HIS A 292 2.84 -25.94 -12.00
C HIS A 292 2.19 -27.01 -12.89
N THR A 293 1.87 -28.18 -12.34
CA THR A 293 1.13 -29.24 -13.05
C THR A 293 -0.29 -28.78 -13.36
N LEU A 294 -0.97 -28.14 -12.41
CA LEU A 294 -2.29 -27.54 -12.63
C LEU A 294 -2.26 -26.56 -13.82
N TYR A 295 -1.29 -25.64 -13.83
CA TYR A 295 -1.11 -24.69 -14.94
C TYR A 295 -1.00 -25.39 -16.31
N LYS A 296 -0.25 -26.48 -16.39
CA LYS A 296 -0.03 -27.22 -17.66
C LYS A 296 -1.24 -28.03 -18.11
N PHE A 297 -2.00 -28.62 -17.20
CA PHE A 297 -3.01 -29.61 -17.54
C PHE A 297 -4.46 -29.13 -17.33
N ASP A 298 -4.69 -28.13 -16.46
CA ASP A 298 -6.03 -27.55 -16.24
C ASP A 298 -5.92 -26.03 -16.03
N HIS A 299 -5.71 -25.32 -17.13
CA HIS A 299 -5.57 -23.87 -17.08
C HIS A 299 -6.86 -23.17 -16.64
N GLN A 300 -8.04 -23.74 -16.89
CA GLN A 300 -9.31 -23.24 -16.39
C GLN A 300 -9.29 -23.15 -14.86
N LYS A 301 -9.01 -24.28 -14.20
CA LYS A 301 -8.93 -24.33 -12.74
C LYS A 301 -7.79 -23.50 -12.18
N PHE A 302 -6.68 -23.40 -12.89
CA PHE A 302 -5.55 -22.56 -12.48
C PHE A 302 -5.92 -21.07 -12.41
N ILE A 303 -6.67 -20.55 -13.38
CA ILE A 303 -7.15 -19.16 -13.34
C ILE A 303 -8.22 -18.98 -12.24
N ASP A 304 -9.12 -19.94 -12.08
CA ASP A 304 -10.08 -19.92 -10.96
C ASP A 304 -9.37 -19.93 -9.59
N TYR A 305 -8.23 -20.62 -9.47
CA TYR A 305 -7.40 -20.61 -8.27
C TYR A 305 -6.85 -19.21 -7.97
N ASN A 306 -6.25 -18.55 -8.97
CA ASN A 306 -5.72 -17.18 -8.82
C ASN A 306 -6.83 -16.16 -8.48
N ILE A 307 -8.02 -16.27 -9.11
CA ILE A 307 -9.18 -15.44 -8.77
C ILE A 307 -9.62 -15.71 -7.33
N LYS A 308 -9.62 -16.97 -6.91
CA LYS A 308 -10.05 -17.37 -5.56
C LYS A 308 -9.16 -16.76 -4.46
N ASP A 309 -7.87 -16.64 -4.70
CA ASP A 309 -6.95 -16.02 -3.74
C ASP A 309 -7.29 -14.53 -3.53
N VAL A 310 -7.60 -13.79 -4.59
CA VAL A 310 -8.10 -12.42 -4.49
C VAL A 310 -9.46 -12.37 -3.79
N GLU A 311 -10.41 -13.27 -4.15
CA GLU A 311 -11.74 -13.34 -3.55
C GLU A 311 -11.69 -13.61 -2.03
N LEU A 312 -10.79 -14.49 -1.58
CA LEU A 312 -10.64 -14.80 -0.15
C LEU A 312 -10.18 -13.58 0.65
N VAL A 313 -9.26 -12.76 0.14
CA VAL A 313 -8.82 -11.54 0.81
C VAL A 313 -9.98 -10.55 0.94
N GLU A 314 -10.79 -10.40 -0.08
CA GLU A 314 -11.98 -9.52 -0.02
C GLU A 314 -13.01 -10.01 0.98
N ARG A 315 -13.28 -11.31 1.02
CA ARG A 315 -14.22 -11.89 1.97
C ARG A 315 -13.73 -11.81 3.41
N LEU A 316 -12.39 -11.87 3.61
CA LEU A 316 -11.79 -11.57 4.89
C LEU A 316 -12.04 -10.12 5.28
N GLU A 317 -11.87 -9.16 4.36
CA GLU A 317 -12.17 -7.75 4.62
C GLU A 317 -13.65 -7.52 4.89
N ASP A 318 -14.56 -8.13 4.12
CA ASP A 318 -16.01 -8.02 4.34
C ASP A 318 -16.41 -8.47 5.76
N LYS A 319 -15.74 -9.48 6.30
CA LYS A 319 -16.01 -10.02 7.64
C LYS A 319 -15.29 -9.27 8.75
N MET A 320 -14.05 -8.86 8.53
CA MET A 320 -13.19 -8.32 9.59
C MET A 320 -13.09 -6.81 9.58
N GLY A 321 -13.21 -6.16 8.41
CA GLY A 321 -13.12 -4.70 8.25
C GLY A 321 -11.76 -4.10 8.61
N LEU A 322 -10.66 -4.84 8.42
CA LEU A 322 -9.32 -4.42 8.87
C LEU A 322 -8.77 -3.25 8.06
N ILE A 323 -9.07 -3.18 6.77
CA ILE A 323 -8.71 -2.01 5.94
C ILE A 323 -9.48 -0.79 6.41
N THR A 324 -10.78 -0.96 6.68
CA THR A 324 -11.63 0.13 7.19
C THR A 324 -11.14 0.62 8.55
N LEU A 325 -10.69 -0.28 9.42
CA LEU A 325 -10.06 0.07 10.69
C LEU A 325 -8.76 0.88 10.45
N CYS A 326 -7.90 0.43 9.56
CA CYS A 326 -6.66 1.10 9.16
C CYS A 326 -6.93 2.54 8.68
N LEU A 327 -7.91 2.72 7.78
CA LEU A 327 -8.33 4.04 7.27
C LEU A 327 -8.84 4.95 8.41
N THR A 328 -9.67 4.42 9.27
CA THR A 328 -10.20 5.17 10.43
C THR A 328 -9.07 5.66 11.33
N MET A 329 -8.12 4.79 11.66
CA MET A 329 -6.95 5.14 12.47
C MET A 329 -6.08 6.20 11.77
N ALA A 330 -5.85 6.07 10.47
CA ALA A 330 -5.04 7.00 9.70
C ALA A 330 -5.63 8.42 9.70
N TYR A 331 -6.93 8.55 9.44
CA TYR A 331 -7.60 9.84 9.44
C TYR A 331 -7.76 10.44 10.83
N GLN A 332 -7.97 9.63 11.86
CA GLN A 332 -7.97 10.10 13.24
C GLN A 332 -6.58 10.57 13.68
N GLY A 333 -5.53 9.86 13.26
CA GLY A 333 -4.14 10.20 13.59
C GLY A 333 -3.54 11.30 12.71
N GLY A 334 -4.10 11.58 11.54
CA GLY A 334 -3.49 12.48 10.56
C GLY A 334 -2.19 11.92 9.97
N VAL A 335 -2.18 10.64 9.58
CA VAL A 335 -1.03 9.90 9.04
C VAL A 335 -1.41 9.17 7.75
N ASN A 336 -0.43 8.75 6.95
CA ASN A 336 -0.72 7.85 5.82
C ASN A 336 -1.20 6.47 6.31
N TYR A 337 -1.83 5.71 5.43
CA TYR A 337 -2.39 4.40 5.81
C TYR A 337 -1.30 3.41 6.25
N GLY A 338 -0.16 3.40 5.56
CA GLY A 338 0.99 2.58 5.93
C GLY A 338 1.59 2.91 7.31
N ASP A 339 1.46 4.16 7.78
CA ASP A 339 1.95 4.56 9.11
C ASP A 339 1.17 3.90 10.25
N THR A 340 -0.04 3.39 9.99
CA THR A 340 -0.87 2.72 10.99
C THR A 340 -0.27 1.41 11.50
N PHE A 341 0.67 0.83 10.75
CA PHE A 341 1.46 -0.30 11.22
C PHE A 341 2.48 0.09 12.31
N GLY A 342 2.81 1.39 12.43
CA GLY A 342 3.66 1.93 13.49
C GLY A 342 2.84 2.56 14.62
N VAL A 343 2.90 2.03 15.84
CA VAL A 343 2.15 2.58 16.99
C VAL A 343 2.65 3.99 17.35
N THR A 344 3.94 4.20 17.35
CA THR A 344 4.57 5.46 17.76
C THR A 344 4.15 6.64 16.88
N SER A 345 4.11 6.46 15.57
CA SER A 345 3.77 7.54 14.61
C SER A 345 2.36 8.09 14.82
N ILE A 346 1.39 7.21 15.07
CA ILE A 346 0.00 7.61 15.33
C ILE A 346 -0.10 8.43 16.61
N TRP A 347 0.49 7.93 17.70
CA TRP A 347 0.44 8.62 18.98
C TRP A 347 1.15 9.97 18.95
N GLU A 348 2.33 10.04 18.32
CA GLU A 348 3.01 11.33 18.12
C GLU A 348 2.11 12.33 17.39
N CYS A 349 1.46 11.92 16.30
CA CYS A 349 0.60 12.82 15.54
C CYS A 349 -0.65 13.24 16.32
N ILE A 350 -1.28 12.34 17.07
CA ILE A 350 -2.44 12.68 17.93
C ILE A 350 -2.03 13.69 19.04
N ILE A 351 -0.85 13.53 19.61
CA ILE A 351 -0.36 14.44 20.65
C ILE A 351 -0.01 15.83 20.09
N TYR A 352 0.53 15.89 18.87
CA TYR A 352 0.90 17.16 18.22
C TYR A 352 -0.26 17.87 17.50
N ARG A 353 -1.40 17.23 17.36
CA ARG A 353 -2.62 17.75 16.75
C ARG A 353 -3.47 18.52 17.78
#